data_0e3f72761d9512aebf1fb4b61e534312
#
_entry.id   0e3f72761d9512aebf1fb4b61e534312
#
_cell.length_a   1.000
_cell.length_b   1.000
_cell.length_c   1.000
_cell.angle_alpha   90.00
_cell.angle_beta   90.00
_cell.angle_gamma   90.00
#
_symmetry.space_group_name_H-M   'P 1'
#
loop_
_entity.id
_entity.type
_entity.pdbx_description
1 polymer ?
#
loop_
_entity_poly.entity_id
_entity_poly.type
_entity_poly.pdbx_seq_one_letter_code
_entity_poly.pdbx_strand_id
1 'polypeptide(L)'
;LAARLGEDFLYICDMTPFISIIIPFYGTADPVLLQRCITSIREQGMEEGSYEIIVADDESQTTGGARNRGMQQAHGEYLFFVDADDILVPNTLRSCLPLLKLYSPDILRFGFKEFTSASSLEKQNPTNQLPSYAEYSSSAHFMALNN
;
A
#
# COMPACT_ATOMS: atom_id res chain seq x y z
N LEU A 1 10.07 25.20 -34.59
CA LEU A 1 10.57 26.00 -33.45
C LEU A 1 11.22 25.04 -32.45
N ALA A 2 12.56 24.89 -32.53
CA ALA A 2 13.29 24.04 -31.58
C ALA A 2 13.60 24.90 -30.36
N ALA A 3 12.93 24.63 -29.24
CA ALA A 3 13.30 25.19 -27.96
C ALA A 3 14.50 24.39 -27.42
N ARG A 4 15.61 25.07 -27.14
CA ARG A 4 16.76 24.52 -26.43
C ARG A 4 16.34 24.32 -24.99
N LEU A 5 16.02 23.08 -24.61
CA LEU A 5 15.77 22.72 -23.23
C LEU A 5 17.13 22.61 -22.55
N GLY A 6 17.29 23.37 -21.43
CA GLY A 6 18.52 23.37 -20.65
C GLY A 6 18.81 21.99 -20.01
N GLU A 7 19.96 21.90 -19.34
CA GLU A 7 20.49 20.67 -18.72
C GLU A 7 19.57 20.02 -17.65
N ASP A 8 18.46 20.69 -17.29
CA ASP A 8 17.45 20.22 -16.34
C ASP A 8 16.48 19.16 -16.89
N PHE A 9 16.58 18.80 -18.19
CA PHE A 9 15.66 17.85 -18.83
C PHE A 9 16.00 16.38 -18.56
N LEU A 10 17.08 16.09 -17.85
CA LEU A 10 17.47 14.72 -17.48
C LEU A 10 16.76 14.18 -16.23
N TYR A 11 15.88 14.97 -15.61
CA TYR A 11 14.96 14.52 -14.56
C TYR A 11 13.56 14.20 -15.09
N ILE A 12 13.45 13.49 -16.20
CA ILE A 12 12.35 12.54 -16.33
C ILE A 12 12.78 11.39 -15.43
N CYS A 13 12.54 11.59 -14.15
CA CYS A 13 12.60 10.55 -13.16
C CYS A 13 11.81 9.38 -13.74
N ASP A 14 12.45 8.27 -13.88
CA ASP A 14 11.77 6.99 -14.09
C ASP A 14 10.82 6.85 -12.90
N MET A 15 9.57 7.29 -13.10
CA MET A 15 8.54 7.39 -12.04
C MET A 15 7.99 5.98 -11.78
N THR A 16 8.90 5.01 -11.62
CA THR A 16 8.50 3.70 -11.14
C THR A 16 8.01 3.87 -9.70
N PRO A 17 6.80 3.45 -9.39
CA PRO A 17 6.30 3.53 -8.03
C PRO A 17 7.17 2.68 -7.11
N PHE A 18 7.36 3.10 -5.87
CA PHE A 18 8.06 2.29 -4.88
C PHE A 18 7.18 1.18 -4.32
N ILE A 19 5.87 1.41 -4.25
CA ILE A 19 4.88 0.45 -3.74
C ILE A 19 3.75 0.29 -4.76
N SER A 20 3.45 -0.96 -5.14
CA SER A 20 2.21 -1.32 -5.85
C SER A 20 1.19 -1.85 -4.86
N ILE A 21 0.06 -1.15 -4.72
CA ILE A 21 -1.03 -1.52 -3.83
C ILE A 21 -2.08 -2.27 -4.65
N ILE A 22 -2.23 -3.55 -4.36
CA ILE A 22 -3.11 -4.46 -5.09
C ILE A 22 -4.38 -4.70 -4.29
N ILE A 23 -5.51 -4.35 -4.90
CA ILE A 23 -6.84 -4.53 -4.33
C ILE A 23 -7.58 -5.58 -5.16
N PRO A 24 -7.75 -6.81 -4.67
CA PRO A 24 -8.58 -7.80 -5.36
C PRO A 24 -10.04 -7.35 -5.31
N PHE A 25 -10.68 -7.23 -6.49
CA PHE A 25 -12.08 -6.81 -6.60
C PHE A 25 -12.77 -7.61 -7.71
N TYR A 26 -13.65 -8.52 -7.35
CA TYR A 26 -14.28 -9.45 -8.28
C TYR A 26 -15.67 -9.88 -7.80
N GLY A 27 -16.45 -10.46 -8.71
CA GLY A 27 -17.74 -11.05 -8.39
C GLY A 27 -18.78 -10.02 -7.95
N THR A 28 -19.36 -10.25 -6.77
CA THR A 28 -20.40 -9.41 -6.17
C THR A 28 -19.84 -8.42 -5.12
N ALA A 29 -18.56 -8.12 -5.17
CA ALA A 29 -17.94 -7.19 -4.23
C ALA A 29 -18.57 -5.79 -4.33
N ASP A 30 -18.74 -5.13 -3.17
CA ASP A 30 -19.43 -3.85 -3.08
C ASP A 30 -18.56 -2.69 -3.56
N PRO A 31 -18.94 -1.95 -4.63
CA PRO A 31 -18.20 -0.80 -5.13
C PRO A 31 -18.04 0.33 -4.10
N VAL A 32 -18.98 0.45 -3.16
CA VAL A 32 -18.91 1.49 -2.11
C VAL A 32 -17.78 1.18 -1.14
N LEU A 33 -17.58 -0.09 -0.78
CA LEU A 33 -16.47 -0.51 0.07
C LEU A 33 -15.14 -0.30 -0.65
N LEU A 34 -15.03 -0.69 -1.92
CA LEU A 34 -13.85 -0.42 -2.75
C LEU A 34 -13.49 1.07 -2.76
N GLN A 35 -14.48 1.95 -2.96
CA GLN A 35 -14.23 3.40 -2.98
C GLN A 35 -13.70 3.89 -1.62
N ARG A 36 -14.20 3.36 -0.51
CA ARG A 36 -13.70 3.68 0.84
C ARG A 36 -12.27 3.18 1.04
N CYS A 37 -11.97 1.97 0.59
CA CYS A 37 -10.62 1.40 0.60
C CYS A 37 -9.66 2.32 -0.16
N ILE A 38 -9.95 2.67 -1.42
CA ILE A 38 -9.14 3.56 -2.26
C ILE A 38 -8.95 4.93 -1.60
N THR A 39 -10.00 5.49 -1.01
CA THR A 39 -9.92 6.78 -0.32
C THR A 39 -8.94 6.70 0.85
N SER A 40 -9.02 5.66 1.68
CA SER A 40 -8.12 5.46 2.81
C SER A 40 -6.64 5.31 2.40
N ILE A 41 -6.39 4.74 1.21
CA ILE A 41 -5.04 4.65 0.63
C ILE A 41 -4.54 6.02 0.17
N ARG A 42 -5.37 6.80 -0.51
CA ARG A 42 -5.00 8.14 -0.99
C ARG A 42 -4.73 9.13 0.15
N GLU A 43 -5.38 8.93 1.28
CA GLU A 43 -5.23 9.76 2.49
C GLU A 43 -3.99 9.39 3.34
N GLN A 44 -3.13 8.48 2.88
CA GLN A 44 -1.92 8.09 3.60
C GLN A 44 -0.81 9.14 3.60
N GLY A 45 -0.97 10.25 2.90
CA GLY A 45 0.03 11.34 2.82
C GLY A 45 1.31 10.91 2.11
N MET A 46 1.21 10.00 1.15
CA MET A 46 2.30 9.59 0.27
C MET A 46 2.49 10.60 -0.85
N GLU A 47 3.72 10.73 -1.34
CA GLU A 47 4.02 11.55 -2.51
C GLU A 47 3.40 10.95 -3.77
N GLU A 48 2.88 11.80 -4.65
CA GLU A 48 2.35 11.38 -5.94
C GLU A 48 3.44 10.69 -6.77
N GLY A 49 3.12 9.56 -7.41
CA GLY A 49 4.07 8.75 -8.14
C GLY A 49 4.94 7.81 -7.29
N SER A 50 4.97 7.96 -5.96
CA SER A 50 5.69 7.02 -5.10
C SER A 50 4.96 5.68 -4.91
N TYR A 51 3.70 5.61 -5.28
CA TYR A 51 2.89 4.40 -5.23
C TYR A 51 1.90 4.35 -6.40
N GLU A 52 1.42 3.17 -6.70
CA GLU A 52 0.29 2.94 -7.62
C GLU A 52 -0.79 2.11 -6.93
N ILE A 53 -2.03 2.24 -7.41
CA ILE A 53 -3.17 1.45 -6.95
C ILE A 53 -3.65 0.60 -8.11
N ILE A 54 -3.66 -0.72 -7.94
CA ILE A 54 -4.10 -1.69 -8.92
C ILE A 54 -5.35 -2.38 -8.39
N VAL A 55 -6.51 -2.05 -8.96
CA VAL A 55 -7.75 -2.78 -8.71
C VAL A 55 -7.80 -3.94 -9.70
N ALA A 56 -7.63 -5.15 -9.21
CA ALA A 56 -7.50 -6.33 -10.05
C ALA A 56 -8.68 -7.28 -9.87
N ASP A 57 -9.24 -7.72 -10.98
CA ASP A 57 -10.17 -8.83 -11.03
C ASP A 57 -9.55 -10.03 -11.76
N ASP A 58 -10.23 -11.17 -11.69
CA ASP A 58 -9.81 -12.38 -12.40
C ASP A 58 -11.03 -13.19 -12.84
N GLU A 59 -10.91 -13.81 -14.01
CA GLU A 59 -11.99 -14.66 -14.57
C GLU A 59 -12.34 -15.84 -13.66
N SER A 60 -11.38 -16.34 -12.87
CA SER A 60 -11.61 -17.39 -11.88
C SER A 60 -12.47 -16.97 -10.70
N GLN A 61 -12.75 -15.66 -10.55
CA GLN A 61 -13.54 -15.07 -9.46
C GLN A 61 -13.01 -15.48 -8.08
N THR A 62 -11.68 -15.53 -7.94
CA THR A 62 -11.02 -15.89 -6.68
C THR A 62 -10.10 -14.76 -6.22
N THR A 63 -9.95 -14.61 -4.90
CA THR A 63 -9.00 -13.64 -4.31
C THR A 63 -7.55 -13.93 -4.77
N GLY A 64 -7.17 -15.20 -4.82
CA GLY A 64 -5.83 -15.61 -5.27
C GLY A 64 -5.57 -15.26 -6.73
N GLY A 65 -6.53 -15.53 -7.61
CA GLY A 65 -6.46 -15.19 -9.03
C GLY A 65 -6.34 -13.68 -9.23
N ALA A 66 -7.21 -12.89 -8.58
CA ALA A 66 -7.19 -11.44 -8.66
C ALA A 66 -5.86 -10.86 -8.14
N ARG A 67 -5.33 -11.37 -7.00
CA ARG A 67 -4.01 -10.96 -6.50
C ARG A 67 -2.89 -11.29 -7.49
N ASN A 68 -2.88 -12.48 -8.08
CA ASN A 68 -1.90 -12.88 -9.08
C ASN A 68 -1.94 -11.97 -10.32
N ARG A 69 -3.14 -11.62 -10.78
CA ARG A 69 -3.32 -10.70 -11.90
C ARG A 69 -2.84 -9.28 -11.55
N GLY A 70 -3.10 -8.81 -10.34
CA GLY A 70 -2.57 -7.54 -9.84
C GLY A 70 -1.04 -7.52 -9.79
N MET A 71 -0.41 -8.60 -9.33
CA MET A 71 1.05 -8.73 -9.32
C MET A 71 1.66 -8.64 -10.72
N GLN A 72 0.99 -9.18 -11.75
CA GLN A 72 1.46 -9.08 -13.14
C GLN A 72 1.42 -7.65 -13.70
N GLN A 73 0.62 -6.77 -13.12
CA GLN A 73 0.48 -5.37 -13.51
C GLN A 73 1.34 -4.43 -12.66
N ALA A 74 1.92 -4.94 -11.59
CA ALA A 74 2.67 -4.15 -10.63
C ALA A 74 4.05 -3.74 -11.16
N HIS A 75 4.44 -2.49 -10.90
CA HIS A 75 5.74 -1.91 -11.26
C HIS A 75 6.55 -1.51 -10.03
N GLY A 76 5.95 -1.54 -8.83
CA GLY A 76 6.60 -1.17 -7.57
C GLY A 76 7.64 -2.18 -7.12
N GLU A 77 8.63 -1.69 -6.37
CA GLU A 77 9.62 -2.54 -5.72
C GLU A 77 8.98 -3.44 -4.64
N TYR A 78 7.94 -2.91 -3.97
CA TYR A 78 7.17 -3.64 -2.97
C TYR A 78 5.72 -3.82 -3.40
N LEU A 79 5.16 -4.99 -3.06
CA LEU A 79 3.74 -5.28 -3.23
C LEU A 79 3.02 -5.16 -1.88
N PHE A 80 1.93 -4.43 -1.86
CA PHE A 80 1.07 -4.29 -0.70
C PHE A 80 -0.36 -4.75 -1.05
N PHE A 81 -0.88 -5.74 -0.32
CA PHE A 81 -2.22 -6.26 -0.56
C PHE A 81 -3.22 -5.70 0.44
N VAL A 82 -4.32 -5.18 -0.06
CA VAL A 82 -5.45 -4.67 0.73
C VAL A 82 -6.73 -5.26 0.17
N ASP A 83 -7.57 -5.86 1.00
CA ASP A 83 -8.86 -6.34 0.53
C ASP A 83 -9.84 -5.16 0.34
N ALA A 84 -10.76 -5.28 -0.62
CA ALA A 84 -11.60 -4.15 -1.07
C ALA A 84 -12.57 -3.63 0.00
N ASP A 85 -12.84 -4.42 1.03
CA ASP A 85 -13.67 -4.09 2.18
C ASP A 85 -12.87 -3.58 3.39
N ASP A 86 -11.53 -3.57 3.29
CA ASP A 86 -10.65 -3.07 4.32
C ASP A 86 -10.38 -1.56 4.20
N ILE A 87 -9.94 -0.95 5.29
CA ILE A 87 -9.56 0.46 5.39
C ILE A 87 -8.17 0.55 6.03
N LEU A 88 -7.26 1.27 5.37
CA LEU A 88 -5.96 1.55 5.97
C LEU A 88 -6.09 2.61 7.07
N VAL A 89 -5.52 2.31 8.23
CA VAL A 89 -5.38 3.31 9.30
C VAL A 89 -4.52 4.47 8.80
N PRO A 90 -4.85 5.74 9.14
CA PRO A 90 -4.06 6.90 8.71
C PRO A 90 -2.57 6.76 9.01
N ASN A 91 -1.74 7.21 8.08
CA ASN A 91 -0.28 7.15 8.13
C ASN A 91 0.37 5.75 8.10
N THR A 92 -0.37 4.67 7.88
CA THR A 92 0.19 3.31 7.79
C THR A 92 1.31 3.24 6.74
N LEU A 93 1.03 3.58 5.48
CA LEU A 93 2.02 3.53 4.41
C LEU A 93 3.16 4.52 4.64
N ARG A 94 2.84 5.74 5.08
CA ARG A 94 3.83 6.77 5.38
C ARG A 94 4.80 6.32 6.47
N SER A 95 4.34 5.60 7.48
CA SER A 95 5.19 5.08 8.55
C SER A 95 6.06 3.90 8.09
N CYS A 96 5.58 3.11 7.13
CA CYS A 96 6.31 1.96 6.60
C CYS A 96 7.41 2.35 5.62
N LEU A 97 7.21 3.40 4.85
CA LEU A 97 8.14 3.81 3.80
C LEU A 97 9.59 3.99 4.29
N PRO A 98 9.88 4.67 5.41
CA PRO A 98 11.24 4.77 5.95
C PRO A 98 11.84 3.40 6.32
N LEU A 99 11.01 2.47 6.83
CA LEU A 99 11.44 1.13 7.22
C LEU A 99 11.80 0.30 5.98
N LEU A 100 10.98 0.34 4.95
CA LEU A 100 11.24 -0.33 3.69
C LEU A 100 12.54 0.18 3.05
N LYS A 101 12.74 1.50 3.01
CA LYS A 101 13.94 2.13 2.44
C LYS A 101 15.21 1.87 3.25
N LEU A 102 15.11 1.84 4.57
CA LEU A 102 16.29 1.70 5.45
C LEU A 102 16.74 0.25 5.58
N TYR A 103 15.80 -0.67 5.70
CA TYR A 103 16.09 -2.07 6.02
C TYR A 103 15.96 -3.02 4.83
N SER A 104 15.28 -2.58 3.75
CA SER A 104 15.02 -3.39 2.57
C SER A 104 14.55 -4.82 2.90
N PRO A 105 13.52 -4.98 3.77
CA PRO A 105 13.08 -6.31 4.19
C PRO A 105 12.40 -7.03 3.03
N ASP A 106 12.52 -8.35 2.96
CA ASP A 106 11.78 -9.16 1.98
C ASP A 106 10.27 -9.15 2.26
N ILE A 107 9.88 -9.08 3.54
CA ILE A 107 8.49 -9.06 3.98
C ILE A 107 8.33 -8.08 5.14
N LEU A 108 7.34 -7.18 5.03
CA LEU A 108 6.86 -6.33 6.11
C LEU A 108 5.43 -6.76 6.47
N ARG A 109 5.21 -7.19 7.71
CA ARG A 109 3.90 -7.62 8.20
C ARG A 109 3.30 -6.57 9.12
N PHE A 110 1.99 -6.30 8.93
CA PHE A 110 1.21 -5.39 9.76
C PHE A 110 0.26 -6.15 10.67
N GLY A 111 -0.11 -5.52 11.77
CA GLY A 111 -1.30 -5.89 12.53
C GLY A 111 -2.57 -5.44 11.79
N PHE A 112 -3.69 -6.04 12.17
CA PHE A 112 -5.02 -5.60 11.74
C PHE A 112 -5.94 -5.50 12.96
N LYS A 113 -7.01 -4.74 12.81
CA LYS A 113 -8.02 -4.59 13.82
C LYS A 113 -9.40 -4.72 13.21
N GLU A 114 -10.20 -5.59 13.76
CA GLU A 114 -11.60 -5.73 13.34
C GLU A 114 -12.44 -4.56 13.87
N PHE A 115 -13.32 -4.05 13.04
CA PHE A 115 -14.27 -3.01 13.41
C PHE A 115 -15.66 -3.32 12.85
N THR A 116 -16.69 -2.97 13.60
CA THR A 116 -18.10 -3.25 13.23
C THR A 116 -18.83 -2.03 12.69
N SER A 117 -18.27 -0.83 12.88
CA SER A 117 -18.85 0.42 12.38
C SER A 117 -17.79 1.49 12.14
N ALA A 118 -18.02 2.39 11.18
CA ALA A 118 -17.13 3.51 10.89
C ALA A 118 -16.88 4.41 12.12
N SER A 119 -17.84 4.55 13.03
CA SER A 119 -17.70 5.34 14.25
C SER A 119 -16.69 4.75 15.25
N SER A 120 -16.35 3.48 15.14
CA SER A 120 -15.31 2.86 15.97
C SER A 120 -13.89 3.21 15.52
N LEU A 121 -13.71 3.65 14.27
CA LEU A 121 -12.42 4.10 13.73
C LEU A 121 -12.04 5.52 14.20
N GLU A 122 -13.03 6.42 14.35
CA GLU A 122 -12.80 7.82 14.73
C GLU A 122 -12.29 8.00 16.17
N LYS A 123 -12.55 7.01 17.04
CA LYS A 123 -12.12 7.04 18.45
C LYS A 123 -10.68 6.63 18.68
N GLN A 124 -9.98 6.24 17.64
CA GLN A 124 -8.57 5.84 17.72
C GLN A 124 -7.71 6.90 17.08
N ASN A 125 -7.36 7.91 17.88
CA ASN A 125 -6.26 8.80 17.52
C ASN A 125 -4.99 7.94 17.37
N PRO A 126 -4.38 7.86 16.18
CA PRO A 126 -3.09 7.23 16.06
C PRO A 126 -2.13 8.10 16.87
N THR A 127 -1.70 7.60 18.02
CA THR A 127 -0.54 8.18 18.66
C THR A 127 0.59 8.12 17.63
N ASN A 128 1.26 9.25 17.38
CA ASN A 128 2.42 9.38 16.48
C ASN A 128 3.64 8.56 16.98
N GLN A 129 3.43 7.48 17.70
CA GLN A 129 4.48 6.58 18.11
C GLN A 129 4.74 5.59 16.98
N LEU A 130 5.94 5.68 16.42
CA LEU A 130 6.48 4.62 15.60
C LEU A 130 6.31 3.29 16.38
N PRO A 131 5.80 2.24 15.72
CA PRO A 131 5.63 0.96 16.38
C PRO A 131 6.96 0.49 16.95
N SER A 132 6.92 0.02 18.20
CA SER A 132 8.09 -0.59 18.84
C SER A 132 8.44 -1.89 18.13
N TYR A 133 9.69 -2.03 17.75
CA TYR A 133 10.21 -3.28 17.19
C TYR A 133 10.10 -4.41 18.20
N ALA A 134 9.45 -5.50 17.81
CA ALA A 134 9.61 -6.78 18.48
C ALA A 134 10.19 -7.76 17.47
N GLU A 135 11.49 -7.96 17.55
CA GLU A 135 12.32 -9.01 16.94
C GLU A 135 12.72 -8.88 15.46
N TYR A 136 14.01 -8.76 15.29
CA TYR A 136 14.75 -8.91 14.04
C TYR A 136 15.31 -10.35 13.99
N SER A 137 14.89 -11.14 13.03
CA SER A 137 15.47 -12.46 12.76
C SER A 137 16.39 -12.38 11.55
N SER A 138 17.64 -12.80 11.70
CA SER A 138 18.70 -12.70 10.70
C SER A 138 18.61 -13.67 9.51
N SER A 139 17.60 -14.52 9.45
CA SER A 139 17.41 -15.52 8.39
C SER A 139 16.18 -15.31 7.50
N ALA A 140 15.31 -14.41 7.87
CA ALA A 140 14.27 -13.82 7.00
C ALA A 140 14.01 -12.42 7.57
N HIS A 141 14.12 -11.39 6.75
CA HIS A 141 13.87 -10.01 7.18
C HIS A 141 12.38 -9.85 7.49
N PHE A 142 11.98 -10.30 8.65
CA PHE A 142 10.59 -10.27 9.11
C PHE A 142 10.42 -9.10 10.08
N MET A 143 9.68 -8.08 9.71
CA MET A 143 9.25 -7.04 10.63
C MET A 143 7.77 -7.19 10.93
N ALA A 144 7.44 -7.39 12.20
CA ALA A 144 6.08 -7.29 12.69
C ALA A 144 5.89 -5.91 13.33
N LEU A 145 4.99 -5.11 12.80
CA LEU A 145 4.53 -3.90 13.46
C LEU A 145 3.35 -4.29 14.36
N ASN A 146 3.56 -4.28 15.66
CA ASN A 146 2.49 -4.43 16.64
C ASN A 146 1.94 -3.04 16.96
N ASN A 147 0.65 -2.84 16.72
CA ASN A 147 -0.11 -1.71 17.26
C ASN A 147 -0.56 -2.01 18.69
#